data_465218bf32f52fa123483e7bd7592294
#
_entry.id   465218bf32f52fa123483e7bd7592294
#
_cell.length_a   1.000
_cell.length_b   1.000
_cell.length_c   1.000
_cell.angle_alpha   90.00
_cell.angle_beta   90.00
_cell.angle_gamma   90.00
#
_symmetry.space_group_name_H-M   'P 1'
#
loop_
_entity.id
_entity.type
_entity.pdbx_description
1 polymer ?
#
loop_
_entity_poly.entity_id
_entity_poly.type
_entity_poly.pdbx_seq_one_letter_code
_entity_poly.pdbx_strand_id
1 'polypeptide(L)'
;MSVRVDRAAAQTATVSFDRLNPLGRKVAPNTNALALIIGVDSYKSTSARAIYADSDAQVFSDYATQKLGISPGRIKTLVNDGAGEREMLLSVKSWLSRSVKQNQSDVYIFFAGHGLASDDGSKMYLLPYDGAPELLDKTAILRDELFADISAANPRSVTVFLDTCYSGTTRGTDMLIASRPIAIRALEQSIPDNFTVMTAAAGDQTAKPLEEAKHGMFSYFLMKGMEGEADANNDNEITAGELHSYVQANVIQQSSGSQTPELQGDADRVLVRFQ
;
A
#
# COMPACT_ATOMS: atom_id res chain seq x y z
N MET A 1 57.90 -8.65 -21.60
CA MET A 1 57.19 -8.90 -20.33
C MET A 1 55.80 -8.33 -20.43
N SER A 2 54.79 -9.17 -20.64
CA SER A 2 53.42 -8.72 -20.67
C SER A 2 52.77 -9.05 -19.33
N VAL A 3 52.29 -8.03 -18.62
CA VAL A 3 51.58 -8.18 -17.34
C VAL A 3 50.14 -8.54 -17.68
N ARG A 4 49.71 -9.76 -17.35
CA ARG A 4 48.30 -10.14 -17.33
C ARG A 4 47.69 -9.56 -16.06
N VAL A 5 46.73 -8.66 -16.22
CA VAL A 5 45.84 -8.21 -15.14
C VAL A 5 44.66 -9.17 -15.10
N ASP A 6 44.66 -10.10 -14.15
CA ASP A 6 43.47 -10.91 -13.84
C ASP A 6 42.39 -10.01 -13.22
N ARG A 7 41.36 -9.71 -13.99
CA ARG A 7 40.13 -9.14 -13.44
C ARG A 7 39.40 -10.24 -12.68
N ALA A 8 39.51 -10.23 -11.36
CA ALA A 8 38.62 -10.97 -10.50
C ALA A 8 37.18 -10.49 -10.78
N ALA A 9 36.33 -11.38 -11.26
CA ALA A 9 34.90 -11.11 -11.37
C ALA A 9 34.35 -10.88 -9.96
N ALA A 10 33.87 -9.68 -9.70
CA ALA A 10 33.15 -9.39 -8.48
C ALA A 10 31.86 -10.27 -8.51
N GLN A 11 31.84 -11.27 -7.62
CA GLN A 11 30.62 -12.00 -7.33
C GLN A 11 29.64 -11.00 -6.73
N THR A 12 28.63 -10.59 -7.50
CA THR A 12 27.45 -9.93 -6.96
C THR A 12 26.80 -10.91 -6.01
N ALA A 13 26.89 -10.65 -4.71
CA ALA A 13 26.13 -11.38 -3.71
C ALA A 13 24.65 -11.20 -4.08
N THR A 14 23.97 -12.29 -4.43
CA THR A 14 22.52 -12.29 -4.60
C THR A 14 21.92 -11.99 -3.23
N VAL A 15 21.32 -10.81 -3.08
CA VAL A 15 20.54 -10.46 -1.89
C VAL A 15 19.34 -11.38 -1.90
N SER A 16 19.24 -12.30 -0.94
CA SER A 16 18.06 -13.14 -0.75
C SER A 16 17.16 -12.48 0.29
N PHE A 17 15.88 -12.35 -0.05
CA PHE A 17 14.88 -11.86 0.89
C PHE A 17 14.21 -13.03 1.61
N ASP A 18 14.02 -12.88 2.91
CA ASP A 18 13.31 -13.86 3.72
C ASP A 18 11.85 -13.98 3.27
N ARG A 19 11.35 -15.20 3.26
CA ARG A 19 9.93 -15.42 2.98
C ARG A 19 9.08 -14.77 4.07
N LEU A 20 8.02 -14.08 3.67
CA LEU A 20 7.01 -13.53 4.57
C LEU A 20 6.34 -14.62 5.43
N ASN A 21 6.22 -14.37 6.71
CA ASN A 21 5.67 -15.32 7.69
C ASN A 21 4.65 -14.65 8.63
N PRO A 22 3.38 -14.57 8.24
CA PRO A 22 2.34 -14.00 9.10
C PRO A 22 2.10 -14.80 10.38
N LEU A 23 2.50 -16.08 10.45
CA LEU A 23 2.22 -16.98 11.57
C LEU A 23 3.21 -16.87 12.75
N GLY A 24 4.24 -16.03 12.67
CA GLY A 24 5.28 -15.86 13.69
C GLY A 24 4.73 -15.42 15.05
N ARG A 25 5.12 -14.24 15.55
CA ARG A 25 4.64 -13.70 16.83
C ARG A 25 3.12 -13.50 16.81
N LYS A 26 2.44 -13.95 17.86
CA LYS A 26 0.98 -13.83 18.01
C LYS A 26 0.56 -12.44 18.47
N VAL A 27 -0.65 -12.02 18.11
CA VAL A 27 -1.24 -10.75 18.52
C VAL A 27 -2.58 -10.95 19.21
N ALA A 28 -3.00 -9.96 19.99
CA ALA A 28 -4.33 -9.95 20.59
C ALA A 28 -5.41 -9.73 19.52
N PRO A 29 -6.58 -10.38 19.63
CA PRO A 29 -7.69 -10.13 18.71
C PRO A 29 -8.20 -8.68 18.81
N ASN A 30 -8.35 -8.01 17.67
CA ASN A 30 -9.05 -6.73 17.55
C ASN A 30 -10.47 -6.95 16.98
N THR A 31 -11.40 -7.27 17.87
CA THR A 31 -12.76 -7.73 17.51
C THR A 31 -13.62 -6.64 16.84
N ASN A 32 -13.24 -5.37 17.00
CA ASN A 32 -13.95 -4.24 16.39
C ASN A 32 -13.29 -3.74 15.11
N ALA A 33 -12.11 -4.24 14.77
CA ALA A 33 -11.42 -3.83 13.55
C ALA A 33 -12.07 -4.42 12.29
N LEU A 34 -11.85 -3.74 11.18
CA LEU A 34 -12.28 -4.10 9.82
C LEU A 34 -11.14 -3.85 8.85
N ALA A 35 -11.04 -4.66 7.80
CA ALA A 35 -10.11 -4.39 6.71
C ALA A 35 -10.80 -4.47 5.35
N LEU A 36 -10.57 -3.46 4.50
CA LEU A 36 -10.83 -3.49 3.07
C LEU A 36 -9.49 -3.52 2.35
N ILE A 37 -9.26 -4.60 1.61
CA ILE A 37 -7.99 -4.90 0.98
C ILE A 37 -8.22 -5.00 -0.51
N ILE A 38 -7.47 -4.24 -1.31
CA ILE A 38 -7.67 -4.13 -2.74
C ILE A 38 -6.33 -4.30 -3.44
N GLY A 39 -6.26 -5.20 -4.42
CA GLY A 39 -5.08 -5.42 -5.25
C GLY A 39 -5.43 -5.55 -6.73
N VAL A 40 -4.90 -4.66 -7.55
CA VAL A 40 -5.13 -4.67 -8.99
C VAL A 40 -3.80 -4.72 -9.73
N ASP A 41 -3.43 -5.90 -10.20
CA ASP A 41 -2.21 -6.12 -11.00
C ASP A 41 -2.46 -5.86 -12.49
N SER A 42 -3.59 -6.32 -13.01
CA SER A 42 -3.96 -6.19 -14.42
C SER A 42 -5.26 -5.41 -14.59
N TYR A 43 -5.36 -4.65 -15.66
CA TYR A 43 -6.45 -3.71 -15.93
C TYR A 43 -7.13 -4.00 -17.26
N LYS A 44 -8.43 -3.70 -17.36
CA LYS A 44 -9.22 -3.91 -18.57
C LYS A 44 -8.88 -2.92 -19.68
N SER A 45 -8.55 -1.68 -19.31
CA SER A 45 -8.42 -0.55 -20.23
C SER A 45 -6.97 -0.14 -20.54
N THR A 46 -5.98 -0.81 -19.90
CA THR A 46 -4.56 -0.58 -20.16
C THR A 46 -3.76 -1.87 -20.05
N SER A 47 -2.70 -2.00 -20.84
CA SER A 47 -1.74 -3.12 -20.74
C SER A 47 -0.71 -2.91 -19.63
N ALA A 48 -0.64 -1.72 -19.04
CA ALA A 48 0.26 -1.43 -17.93
C ALA A 48 -0.14 -2.21 -16.69
N ARG A 49 0.81 -2.92 -16.10
CA ARG A 49 0.58 -3.76 -14.93
C ARG A 49 1.15 -3.12 -13.65
N ALA A 50 0.45 -3.31 -12.54
CA ALA A 50 1.00 -3.07 -11.21
C ALA A 50 1.46 -4.41 -10.63
N ILE A 51 2.63 -4.87 -11.10
CA ILE A 51 3.16 -6.22 -10.86
C ILE A 51 3.13 -6.58 -9.37
N TYR A 52 2.58 -7.76 -9.05
CA TYR A 52 2.38 -8.33 -7.71
C TYR A 52 1.26 -7.70 -6.86
N ALA A 53 0.53 -6.68 -7.32
CA ALA A 53 -0.46 -6.00 -6.51
C ALA A 53 -1.60 -6.92 -6.01
N ASP A 54 -2.04 -7.86 -6.84
CA ASP A 54 -3.07 -8.83 -6.48
C ASP A 54 -2.58 -9.85 -5.45
N SER A 55 -1.35 -10.36 -5.62
CA SER A 55 -0.74 -11.28 -4.66
C SER A 55 -0.43 -10.58 -3.33
N ASP A 56 0.03 -9.31 -3.37
CA ASP A 56 0.27 -8.51 -2.16
C ASP A 56 -1.02 -8.32 -1.35
N ALA A 57 -2.13 -8.04 -2.02
CA ALA A 57 -3.43 -7.93 -1.36
C ALA A 57 -3.88 -9.26 -0.72
N GLN A 58 -3.66 -10.38 -1.40
CA GLN A 58 -3.97 -11.70 -0.86
C GLN A 58 -3.12 -12.02 0.37
N VAL A 59 -1.82 -11.81 0.31
CA VAL A 59 -0.90 -12.02 1.44
C VAL A 59 -1.21 -11.04 2.58
N PHE A 60 -1.48 -9.76 2.28
CA PHE A 60 -1.85 -8.79 3.30
C PHE A 60 -3.15 -9.16 4.04
N SER A 61 -4.08 -9.89 3.41
CA SER A 61 -5.26 -10.44 4.10
C SER A 61 -4.90 -11.39 5.24
N ASP A 62 -3.84 -12.20 5.06
CA ASP A 62 -3.31 -13.04 6.14
C ASP A 62 -2.70 -12.18 7.25
N TYR A 63 -1.96 -11.12 6.90
CA TYR A 63 -1.43 -10.16 7.89
C TYR A 63 -2.53 -9.40 8.63
N ALA A 64 -3.60 -9.03 7.95
CA ALA A 64 -4.76 -8.42 8.61
C ALA A 64 -5.34 -9.34 9.69
N THR A 65 -5.39 -10.64 9.44
CA THR A 65 -5.82 -11.64 10.43
C THR A 65 -4.77 -11.86 11.52
N GLN A 66 -3.52 -12.09 11.14
CA GLN A 66 -2.47 -12.61 12.02
C GLN A 66 -1.69 -11.51 12.76
N LYS A 67 -1.65 -10.28 12.23
CA LYS A 67 -0.88 -9.16 12.79
C LYS A 67 -1.72 -7.96 13.22
N LEU A 68 -2.88 -7.73 12.58
CA LEU A 68 -3.84 -6.71 13.03
C LEU A 68 -4.96 -7.32 13.90
N GLY A 69 -4.99 -8.63 14.09
CA GLY A 69 -5.95 -9.33 14.95
C GLY A 69 -7.39 -9.29 14.43
N ILE A 70 -7.60 -9.06 13.13
CA ILE A 70 -8.93 -8.90 12.55
C ILE A 70 -9.53 -10.27 12.24
N SER A 71 -10.77 -10.51 12.69
CA SER A 71 -11.47 -11.75 12.35
C SER A 71 -11.70 -11.86 10.84
N PRO A 72 -11.52 -13.05 10.21
CA PRO A 72 -11.68 -13.22 8.75
C PRO A 72 -13.01 -12.71 8.20
N GLY A 73 -14.12 -12.86 8.93
CA GLY A 73 -15.45 -12.35 8.54
C GLY A 73 -15.57 -10.81 8.55
N ARG A 74 -14.53 -10.10 9.00
CA ARG A 74 -14.45 -8.64 9.02
C ARG A 74 -13.38 -8.11 8.06
N ILE A 75 -12.89 -8.96 7.18
CA ILE A 75 -11.96 -8.62 6.10
C ILE A 75 -12.68 -8.79 4.77
N LYS A 76 -12.59 -7.80 3.92
CA LYS A 76 -13.06 -7.86 2.53
C LYS A 76 -11.87 -7.64 1.60
N THR A 77 -11.58 -8.63 0.77
CA THR A 77 -10.49 -8.59 -0.20
C THR A 77 -11.06 -8.59 -1.62
N LEU A 78 -10.61 -7.64 -2.42
CA LEU A 78 -10.95 -7.49 -3.83
C LEU A 78 -9.66 -7.56 -4.65
N VAL A 79 -9.63 -8.43 -5.65
CA VAL A 79 -8.44 -8.57 -6.52
C VAL A 79 -8.84 -8.57 -7.99
N ASN A 80 -8.04 -7.92 -8.82
CA ASN A 80 -8.19 -7.86 -10.28
C ASN A 80 -9.64 -7.57 -10.71
N ASP A 81 -10.28 -8.45 -11.48
CA ASP A 81 -11.65 -8.27 -11.99
C ASP A 81 -12.73 -8.13 -10.89
N GLY A 82 -12.45 -8.62 -9.69
CA GLY A 82 -13.27 -8.37 -8.50
C GLY A 82 -13.10 -6.97 -7.90
N ALA A 83 -12.11 -6.19 -8.34
CA ALA A 83 -11.82 -4.85 -7.86
C ALA A 83 -12.25 -3.75 -8.86
N GLY A 84 -13.38 -3.93 -9.52
CA GLY A 84 -13.99 -2.90 -10.36
C GLY A 84 -14.52 -1.72 -9.54
N GLU A 85 -14.76 -0.58 -10.21
CA GLU A 85 -15.24 0.66 -9.58
C GLU A 85 -16.48 0.41 -8.71
N ARG A 86 -17.48 -0.27 -9.26
CA ARG A 86 -18.72 -0.60 -8.55
C ARG A 86 -18.48 -1.38 -7.27
N GLU A 87 -17.61 -2.40 -7.31
CA GLU A 87 -17.34 -3.26 -6.15
C GLU A 87 -16.51 -2.53 -5.08
N MET A 88 -15.59 -1.69 -5.48
CA MET A 88 -14.85 -0.81 -4.57
C MET A 88 -15.81 0.16 -3.86
N LEU A 89 -16.68 0.86 -4.57
CA LEU A 89 -17.67 1.79 -4.01
C LEU A 89 -18.67 1.08 -3.08
N LEU A 90 -19.20 -0.08 -3.48
CA LEU A 90 -20.11 -0.87 -2.62
C LEU A 90 -19.41 -1.37 -1.36
N SER A 91 -18.11 -1.64 -1.43
CA SER A 91 -17.35 -2.07 -0.26
C SER A 91 -17.25 -0.97 0.79
N VAL A 92 -17.15 0.28 0.38
CA VAL A 92 -17.12 1.42 1.29
C VAL A 92 -18.55 1.85 1.68
N LYS A 93 -19.37 2.21 0.71
CA LYS A 93 -20.69 2.83 0.95
C LYS A 93 -21.73 1.87 1.55
N SER A 94 -21.54 0.57 1.40
CA SER A 94 -22.50 -0.43 1.89
C SER A 94 -21.87 -1.35 2.94
N TRP A 95 -20.84 -2.13 2.59
CA TRP A 95 -20.30 -3.12 3.51
C TRP A 95 -19.60 -2.48 4.71
N LEU A 96 -18.64 -1.56 4.49
CA LEU A 96 -17.90 -0.90 5.55
C LEU A 96 -18.83 -0.06 6.42
N SER A 97 -19.66 0.79 5.82
CA SER A 97 -20.57 1.69 6.54
C SER A 97 -21.55 0.96 7.47
N ARG A 98 -21.98 -0.25 7.10
CA ARG A 98 -22.88 -1.09 7.95
C ARG A 98 -22.11 -1.90 9.00
N SER A 99 -20.82 -2.17 8.78
CA SER A 99 -20.00 -3.02 9.63
C SER A 99 -19.24 -2.23 10.69
N VAL A 100 -19.03 -0.94 10.49
CA VAL A 100 -18.38 -0.04 11.45
C VAL A 100 -19.29 0.17 12.67
N LYS A 101 -18.73 -0.04 13.85
CA LYS A 101 -19.31 0.42 15.11
C LYS A 101 -18.75 1.81 15.37
N GLN A 102 -19.65 2.81 15.35
CA GLN A 102 -19.27 4.22 15.49
C GLN A 102 -18.39 4.46 16.73
N ASN A 103 -17.32 5.21 16.59
CA ASN A 103 -16.33 5.54 17.62
C ASN A 103 -15.63 4.32 18.28
N GLN A 104 -15.80 3.10 17.76
CA GLN A 104 -15.21 1.89 18.33
C GLN A 104 -14.37 1.09 17.34
N SER A 105 -14.75 1.11 16.05
CA SER A 105 -14.05 0.33 15.03
C SER A 105 -12.78 1.01 14.58
N ASP A 106 -11.70 0.23 14.46
CA ASP A 106 -10.53 0.58 13.70
C ASP A 106 -10.71 0.06 12.26
N VAL A 107 -10.53 0.92 11.29
CA VAL A 107 -10.64 0.57 9.87
C VAL A 107 -9.25 0.56 9.25
N TYR A 108 -8.93 -0.53 8.57
CA TYR A 108 -7.69 -0.68 7.81
C TYR A 108 -8.03 -0.75 6.33
N ILE A 109 -7.36 0.07 5.54
CA ILE A 109 -7.46 0.06 4.08
C ILE A 109 -6.07 -0.29 3.53
N PHE A 110 -6.01 -1.28 2.67
CA PHE A 110 -4.83 -1.59 1.88
C PHE A 110 -5.19 -1.49 0.40
N PHE A 111 -4.43 -0.74 -0.35
CA PHE A 111 -4.56 -0.67 -1.80
C PHE A 111 -3.20 -0.86 -2.44
N ALA A 112 -3.08 -1.86 -3.30
CA ALA A 112 -1.94 -2.04 -4.19
C ALA A 112 -2.44 -1.97 -5.65
N GLY A 113 -1.84 -1.10 -6.46
CA GLY A 113 -2.29 -0.88 -7.82
C GLY A 113 -1.82 0.45 -8.41
N HIS A 114 -2.41 0.84 -9.52
CA HIS A 114 -2.13 2.14 -10.12
C HIS A 114 -2.89 3.27 -9.44
N GLY A 115 -2.15 4.34 -9.14
CA GLY A 115 -2.70 5.63 -8.80
C GLY A 115 -2.32 6.66 -9.86
N LEU A 116 -3.14 7.68 -10.01
CA LEU A 116 -2.91 8.78 -10.95
C LEU A 116 -3.31 10.10 -10.29
N ALA A 117 -2.52 11.14 -10.56
CA ALA A 117 -2.91 12.50 -10.24
C ALA A 117 -3.68 13.14 -11.41
N SER A 118 -4.55 14.13 -11.12
CA SER A 118 -5.08 15.04 -12.14
C SER A 118 -3.94 15.81 -12.81
N ASP A 119 -4.21 16.45 -13.96
CA ASP A 119 -3.20 17.17 -14.73
C ASP A 119 -2.51 18.31 -13.96
N ASP A 120 -3.22 18.90 -13.02
CA ASP A 120 -2.72 19.95 -12.11
C ASP A 120 -2.10 19.40 -10.80
N GLY A 121 -2.12 18.07 -10.60
CA GLY A 121 -1.63 17.41 -9.40
C GLY A 121 -2.52 17.56 -8.16
N SER A 122 -3.66 18.25 -8.28
CA SER A 122 -4.52 18.58 -7.13
C SER A 122 -5.41 17.44 -6.65
N LYS A 123 -5.68 16.44 -7.49
CA LYS A 123 -6.52 15.29 -7.19
C LYS A 123 -5.75 14.00 -7.35
N MET A 124 -5.97 13.06 -6.45
CA MET A 124 -5.37 11.73 -6.47
C MET A 124 -6.44 10.67 -6.67
N TYR A 125 -6.24 9.80 -7.65
CA TYR A 125 -7.18 8.75 -8.00
C TYR A 125 -6.54 7.36 -7.80
N LEU A 126 -7.34 6.41 -7.34
CA LEU A 126 -7.05 4.98 -7.34
C LEU A 126 -7.74 4.36 -8.54
N LEU A 127 -7.00 3.65 -9.39
CA LEU A 127 -7.54 3.07 -10.62
C LEU A 127 -8.17 1.70 -10.32
N PRO A 128 -9.49 1.52 -10.52
CA PRO A 128 -10.15 0.22 -10.45
C PRO A 128 -9.75 -0.66 -11.65
N TYR A 129 -10.03 -1.95 -11.57
CA TYR A 129 -9.78 -2.90 -12.67
C TYR A 129 -10.36 -2.47 -14.02
N ASP A 130 -11.58 -1.93 -14.01
CA ASP A 130 -12.31 -1.46 -15.19
C ASP A 130 -12.14 0.04 -15.46
N GLY A 131 -11.29 0.72 -14.68
CA GLY A 131 -10.98 2.13 -14.84
C GLY A 131 -10.19 2.42 -16.13
N ALA A 132 -10.39 3.59 -16.70
CA ALA A 132 -9.68 4.08 -17.87
C ALA A 132 -8.80 5.27 -17.50
N PRO A 133 -7.47 5.17 -17.65
CA PRO A 133 -6.54 6.25 -17.29
C PRO A 133 -6.82 7.59 -17.99
N GLU A 134 -7.44 7.56 -19.16
CA GLU A 134 -7.82 8.75 -19.93
C GLU A 134 -9.10 9.44 -19.44
N LEU A 135 -9.86 8.75 -18.56
CA LEU A 135 -11.17 9.18 -18.07
C LEU A 135 -11.24 9.13 -16.54
N LEU A 136 -10.23 9.63 -15.83
CA LEU A 136 -10.09 9.51 -14.37
C LEU A 136 -11.32 10.01 -13.62
N ASP A 137 -11.83 11.19 -13.94
CA ASP A 137 -13.00 11.79 -13.26
C ASP A 137 -14.29 10.97 -13.42
N LYS A 138 -14.31 9.95 -14.28
CA LYS A 138 -15.50 9.14 -14.59
C LYS A 138 -15.36 7.68 -14.20
N THR A 139 -14.13 7.17 -14.13
CA THR A 139 -13.88 5.73 -14.04
C THR A 139 -12.86 5.36 -12.96
N ALA A 140 -12.34 6.33 -12.22
CA ALA A 140 -11.41 6.10 -11.12
C ALA A 140 -11.98 6.62 -9.80
N ILE A 141 -11.48 6.06 -8.69
CA ILE A 141 -11.92 6.43 -7.34
C ILE A 141 -11.10 7.63 -6.87
N LEU A 142 -11.75 8.78 -6.67
CA LEU A 142 -11.10 9.93 -6.08
C LEU A 142 -10.79 9.64 -4.59
N ARG A 143 -9.50 9.73 -4.21
CA ARG A 143 -9.02 9.40 -2.86
C ARG A 143 -9.77 10.16 -1.77
N ASP A 144 -9.99 11.46 -1.98
CA ASP A 144 -10.60 12.31 -0.97
C ASP A 144 -12.09 11.99 -0.78
N GLU A 145 -12.81 11.61 -1.84
CA GLU A 145 -14.18 11.10 -1.74
C GLU A 145 -14.22 9.75 -1.00
N LEU A 146 -13.26 8.87 -1.28
CA LEU A 146 -13.12 7.62 -0.56
C LEU A 146 -12.92 7.86 0.94
N PHE A 147 -12.06 8.80 1.32
CA PHE A 147 -11.80 9.14 2.72
C PHE A 147 -13.03 9.79 3.38
N ALA A 148 -13.73 10.66 2.67
CA ALA A 148 -14.98 11.24 3.15
C ALA A 148 -16.09 10.18 3.38
N ASP A 149 -16.25 9.23 2.46
CA ASP A 149 -17.20 8.12 2.59
C ASP A 149 -16.85 7.21 3.79
N ILE A 150 -15.57 6.93 4.04
CA ILE A 150 -15.12 6.16 5.21
C ILE A 150 -15.38 6.95 6.49
N SER A 151 -15.07 8.25 6.51
CA SER A 151 -15.32 9.15 7.65
C SER A 151 -16.80 9.23 8.01
N ALA A 152 -17.69 9.19 7.03
CA ALA A 152 -19.14 9.23 7.24
C ALA A 152 -19.66 8.05 8.08
N ALA A 153 -18.94 6.91 8.12
CA ALA A 153 -19.26 5.79 8.99
C ALA A 153 -18.83 6.02 10.46
N ASN A 154 -18.11 7.10 10.75
CA ASN A 154 -17.61 7.51 12.06
C ASN A 154 -16.78 6.41 12.78
N PRO A 155 -15.73 5.86 12.15
CA PRO A 155 -14.82 4.93 12.83
C PRO A 155 -14.00 5.63 13.92
N ARG A 156 -13.48 4.88 14.90
CA ARG A 156 -12.55 5.39 15.90
C ARG A 156 -11.24 5.84 15.24
N SER A 157 -10.73 5.02 14.34
CA SER A 157 -9.51 5.29 13.60
C SER A 157 -9.54 4.68 12.21
N VAL A 158 -8.77 5.26 11.29
CA VAL A 158 -8.56 4.73 9.95
C VAL A 158 -7.06 4.69 9.68
N THR A 159 -6.55 3.52 9.28
CA THR A 159 -5.16 3.36 8.81
C THR A 159 -5.20 2.94 7.35
N VAL A 160 -4.49 3.68 6.51
CA VAL A 160 -4.47 3.46 5.06
C VAL A 160 -3.04 3.17 4.60
N PHE A 161 -2.86 2.06 3.91
CA PHE A 161 -1.61 1.68 3.24
C PHE A 161 -1.83 1.73 1.74
N LEU A 162 -1.07 2.59 1.05
CA LEU A 162 -1.19 2.80 -0.40
C LEU A 162 0.11 2.39 -1.09
N ASP A 163 0.14 1.16 -1.61
CA ASP A 163 1.23 0.70 -2.50
C ASP A 163 0.93 1.12 -3.93
N THR A 164 1.01 2.42 -4.14
CA THR A 164 0.73 3.06 -5.43
C THR A 164 1.62 4.27 -5.63
N CYS A 165 1.74 4.71 -6.86
CA CYS A 165 2.35 5.98 -7.24
C CYS A 165 1.32 6.86 -7.95
N TYR A 166 1.43 8.18 -7.76
CA TYR A 166 0.53 9.13 -8.42
C TYR A 166 1.19 9.85 -9.60
N SER A 167 2.41 9.47 -9.95
CA SER A 167 3.19 10.08 -11.03
C SER A 167 2.69 9.77 -12.45
N GLY A 168 1.69 8.88 -12.60
CA GLY A 168 1.22 8.44 -13.92
C GLY A 168 2.16 7.46 -14.62
N THR A 169 3.21 6.98 -13.92
CA THR A 169 4.12 5.94 -14.39
C THR A 169 3.77 4.58 -13.77
N THR A 170 4.14 3.51 -14.45
CA THR A 170 3.94 2.14 -13.94
C THR A 170 5.10 1.72 -13.06
N ARG A 171 4.99 0.56 -12.39
CA ARG A 171 6.09 -0.12 -11.67
C ARG A 171 7.26 -0.56 -12.60
N GLY A 172 7.17 -0.24 -13.88
CA GLY A 172 8.21 -0.40 -14.90
C GLY A 172 8.57 0.95 -15.52
N THR A 173 9.06 0.91 -16.76
CA THR A 173 9.44 2.10 -17.54
C THR A 173 8.30 2.64 -18.41
N ASP A 174 7.14 1.97 -18.44
CA ASP A 174 6.03 2.32 -19.32
C ASP A 174 5.17 3.42 -18.69
N MET A 175 4.70 4.35 -19.51
CA MET A 175 3.76 5.39 -19.12
C MET A 175 2.34 4.83 -19.14
N LEU A 176 1.57 5.03 -18.06
CA LEU A 176 0.17 4.64 -17.98
C LEU A 176 -0.71 5.32 -19.02
N ILE A 177 -0.36 6.57 -19.36
CA ILE A 177 -1.03 7.38 -20.38
C ILE A 177 0.02 7.82 -21.39
N ALA A 178 -0.02 7.26 -22.58
CA ALA A 178 0.93 7.57 -23.65
C ALA A 178 0.94 9.07 -24.06
N SER A 179 -0.14 9.79 -23.79
CA SER A 179 -0.28 11.23 -24.04
C SER A 179 0.31 12.13 -22.95
N ARG A 180 0.77 11.58 -21.82
CA ARG A 180 1.38 12.33 -20.73
C ARG A 180 2.89 12.07 -20.65
N PRO A 181 3.71 12.83 -21.36
CA PRO A 181 5.17 12.61 -21.40
C PRO A 181 5.91 13.10 -20.14
N ILE A 182 5.20 13.70 -19.16
CA ILE A 182 5.78 14.29 -17.96
C ILE A 182 5.13 13.66 -16.75
N ALA A 183 5.93 13.19 -15.78
CA ALA A 183 5.44 12.77 -14.48
C ALA A 183 4.81 13.98 -13.75
N ILE A 184 3.57 13.83 -13.29
CA ILE A 184 2.87 14.86 -12.55
C ILE A 184 3.15 14.61 -11.06
N ARG A 185 3.67 15.62 -10.38
CA ARG A 185 3.81 15.56 -8.93
C ARG A 185 2.45 15.75 -8.27
N ALA A 186 2.01 14.75 -7.52
CA ALA A 186 0.85 14.89 -6.67
C ALA A 186 1.12 15.93 -5.56
N LEU A 187 0.19 16.84 -5.35
CA LEU A 187 0.28 17.81 -4.26
C LEU A 187 -0.13 17.14 -2.95
N GLU A 188 0.57 17.48 -1.88
CA GLU A 188 0.20 17.01 -0.55
C GLU A 188 -1.19 17.54 -0.18
N GLN A 189 -2.06 16.65 0.28
CA GLN A 189 -3.42 16.98 0.68
C GLN A 189 -3.62 16.65 2.15
N SER A 190 -4.45 17.45 2.83
CA SER A 190 -4.84 17.16 4.21
C SER A 190 -5.67 15.88 4.28
N ILE A 191 -5.47 15.14 5.36
CA ILE A 191 -6.26 13.95 5.70
C ILE A 191 -7.15 14.25 6.93
N PRO A 192 -8.26 13.52 7.14
CA PRO A 192 -9.06 13.66 8.36
C PRO A 192 -8.24 13.33 9.62
N ASP A 193 -8.55 13.97 10.75
CA ASP A 193 -7.76 13.88 11.99
C ASP A 193 -7.59 12.46 12.55
N ASN A 194 -8.59 11.58 12.33
CA ASN A 194 -8.53 10.20 12.79
C ASN A 194 -7.90 9.24 11.76
N PHE A 195 -7.30 9.76 10.68
CA PHE A 195 -6.60 8.97 9.69
C PHE A 195 -5.09 8.93 9.97
N THR A 196 -4.48 7.82 9.59
CA THR A 196 -3.04 7.64 9.43
C THR A 196 -2.83 7.00 8.06
N VAL A 197 -2.09 7.65 7.19
CA VAL A 197 -1.88 7.23 5.81
C VAL A 197 -0.40 7.00 5.55
N MET A 198 -0.05 5.80 5.08
CA MET A 198 1.30 5.47 4.65
C MET A 198 1.29 5.19 3.16
N THR A 199 2.10 5.91 2.40
CA THR A 199 2.22 5.77 0.95
C THR A 199 3.56 5.18 0.56
N ALA A 200 3.57 4.40 -0.53
CA ALA A 200 4.77 3.69 -0.99
C ALA A 200 5.85 4.62 -1.51
N ALA A 201 5.49 5.80 -2.01
CA ALA A 201 6.42 6.70 -2.68
C ALA A 201 5.98 8.16 -2.52
N ALA A 202 6.93 9.08 -2.54
CA ALA A 202 6.68 10.52 -2.63
C ALA A 202 6.00 10.88 -3.96
N GLY A 203 5.33 12.04 -4.00
CA GLY A 203 4.38 12.42 -5.06
C GLY A 203 4.90 12.41 -6.50
N ASP A 204 6.21 12.44 -6.73
CA ASP A 204 6.86 12.39 -8.06
C ASP A 204 7.63 11.09 -8.31
N GLN A 205 7.64 10.18 -7.33
CA GLN A 205 8.35 8.91 -7.40
C GLN A 205 7.43 7.75 -7.82
N THR A 206 8.05 6.64 -8.23
CA THR A 206 7.35 5.43 -8.64
C THR A 206 7.56 4.31 -7.63
N ALA A 207 6.48 3.67 -7.19
CA ALA A 207 6.54 2.43 -6.44
C ALA A 207 7.11 1.31 -7.32
N LYS A 208 8.05 0.54 -6.78
CA LYS A 208 8.80 -0.49 -7.52
C LYS A 208 8.44 -1.89 -7.07
N PRO A 209 8.51 -2.89 -7.97
CA PRO A 209 8.50 -4.28 -7.58
C PRO A 209 9.84 -4.67 -6.91
N LEU A 210 9.78 -5.62 -6.02
CA LEU A 210 10.91 -6.34 -5.46
C LEU A 210 10.90 -7.76 -6.06
N GLU A 211 11.54 -7.91 -7.21
CA GLU A 211 11.44 -9.11 -8.05
C GLU A 211 11.91 -10.38 -7.34
N GLU A 212 12.94 -10.28 -6.51
CA GLU A 212 13.52 -11.40 -5.77
C GLU A 212 12.54 -11.94 -4.72
N ALA A 213 11.71 -11.08 -4.14
CA ALA A 213 10.68 -11.46 -3.17
C ALA A 213 9.31 -11.72 -3.83
N LYS A 214 9.10 -11.31 -5.09
CA LYS A 214 7.83 -11.35 -5.84
C LYS A 214 6.70 -10.57 -5.13
N HIS A 215 7.02 -9.37 -4.68
CA HIS A 215 6.14 -8.44 -4.02
C HIS A 215 6.39 -7.00 -4.49
N GLY A 216 5.47 -6.09 -4.26
CA GLY A 216 5.78 -4.66 -4.24
C GLY A 216 6.79 -4.39 -3.13
N MET A 217 7.78 -3.52 -3.39
CA MET A 217 8.84 -3.25 -2.44
C MET A 217 8.29 -2.69 -1.12
N PHE A 218 7.36 -1.75 -1.20
CA PHE A 218 6.67 -1.21 -0.03
C PHE A 218 5.87 -2.29 0.71
N SER A 219 5.06 -3.07 -0.02
CA SER A 219 4.22 -4.13 0.55
C SER A 219 5.04 -5.20 1.26
N TYR A 220 6.18 -5.60 0.70
CA TYR A 220 7.08 -6.56 1.33
C TYR A 220 7.59 -6.03 2.67
N PHE A 221 8.19 -4.83 2.71
CA PHE A 221 8.72 -4.30 3.96
C PHE A 221 7.65 -3.90 4.95
N LEU A 222 6.47 -3.47 4.49
CA LEU A 222 5.30 -3.25 5.36
C LEU A 222 4.94 -4.53 6.12
N MET A 223 4.76 -5.63 5.41
CA MET A 223 4.42 -6.92 5.98
C MET A 223 5.56 -7.48 6.85
N LYS A 224 6.79 -7.35 6.40
CA LYS A 224 7.98 -7.79 7.15
C LYS A 224 8.12 -7.02 8.47
N GLY A 225 7.93 -5.71 8.46
CA GLY A 225 7.92 -4.89 9.66
C GLY A 225 6.86 -5.35 10.67
N MET A 226 5.65 -5.71 10.21
CA MET A 226 4.58 -6.24 11.05
C MET A 226 4.91 -7.61 11.68
N GLU A 227 5.90 -8.35 11.21
CA GLU A 227 6.36 -9.59 11.85
C GLU A 227 7.06 -9.35 13.19
N GLY A 228 7.48 -8.12 13.45
CA GLY A 228 8.16 -7.67 14.67
C GLY A 228 9.46 -6.91 14.39
N GLU A 229 9.90 -6.85 13.14
CA GLU A 229 11.16 -6.17 12.80
C GLU A 229 11.09 -4.65 12.92
N ALA A 230 9.89 -4.09 12.93
CA ALA A 230 9.66 -2.67 13.16
C ALA A 230 9.57 -2.28 14.65
N ASP A 231 9.51 -3.25 15.60
CA ASP A 231 9.49 -3.00 17.05
C ASP A 231 10.89 -2.55 17.51
N ALA A 232 11.19 -1.27 17.31
CA ALA A 232 12.52 -0.73 17.49
C ALA A 232 12.90 -0.56 18.98
N ASN A 233 11.92 -0.30 19.83
CA ASN A 233 12.10 -0.07 21.26
C ASN A 233 11.92 -1.35 22.10
N ASN A 234 11.49 -2.47 21.47
CA ASN A 234 11.24 -3.79 22.06
C ASN A 234 10.17 -3.77 23.15
N ASP A 235 9.12 -2.94 23.00
CA ASP A 235 8.01 -2.88 23.94
C ASP A 235 6.86 -3.84 23.61
N ASN A 236 7.00 -4.65 22.55
CA ASN A 236 6.03 -5.59 21.99
C ASN A 236 4.84 -4.90 21.30
N GLU A 237 4.97 -3.62 20.98
CA GLU A 237 4.03 -2.88 20.15
C GLU A 237 4.74 -2.40 18.87
N ILE A 238 4.00 -2.15 17.82
CA ILE A 238 4.49 -1.47 16.64
C ILE A 238 3.55 -0.31 16.37
N THR A 239 4.08 0.88 16.50
CA THR A 239 3.40 2.13 16.14
C THR A 239 3.48 2.38 14.63
N ALA A 240 2.64 3.27 14.12
CA ALA A 240 2.71 3.71 12.73
C ALA A 240 4.07 4.37 12.40
N GLY A 241 4.64 5.11 13.35
CA GLY A 241 5.95 5.75 13.20
C GLY A 241 7.09 4.76 13.14
N GLU A 242 7.10 3.73 13.98
CA GLU A 242 8.10 2.66 13.94
C GLU A 242 8.00 1.85 12.64
N LEU A 243 6.78 1.45 12.26
CA LEU A 243 6.54 0.73 11.02
C LEU A 243 6.99 1.56 9.81
N HIS A 244 6.64 2.84 9.77
CA HIS A 244 7.08 3.75 8.71
C HIS A 244 8.60 3.87 8.66
N SER A 245 9.25 4.08 9.81
CA SER A 245 10.71 4.23 9.88
C SER A 245 11.44 2.99 9.35
N TYR A 246 10.96 1.80 9.72
CA TYR A 246 11.47 0.54 9.22
C TYR A 246 11.26 0.41 7.69
N VAL A 247 10.04 0.64 7.22
CA VAL A 247 9.68 0.55 5.79
C VAL A 247 10.51 1.55 4.98
N GLN A 248 10.56 2.80 5.42
CA GLN A 248 11.26 3.88 4.70
C GLN A 248 12.76 3.58 4.57
N ALA A 249 13.42 3.18 5.66
CA ALA A 249 14.85 2.87 5.65
C ALA A 249 15.17 1.75 4.65
N ASN A 250 14.39 0.66 4.68
CA ASN A 250 14.61 -0.49 3.79
C ASN A 250 14.27 -0.18 2.33
N VAL A 251 13.16 0.51 2.07
CA VAL A 251 12.75 0.90 0.71
C VAL A 251 13.75 1.87 0.08
N ILE A 252 14.21 2.88 0.81
CA ILE A 252 15.25 3.82 0.34
C ILE A 252 16.53 3.06 -0.02
N GLN A 253 16.97 2.15 0.84
CA GLN A 253 18.15 1.34 0.61
C GLN A 253 18.02 0.47 -0.65
N GLN A 254 16.93 -0.28 -0.78
CA GLN A 254 16.73 -1.20 -1.90
C GLN A 254 16.46 -0.48 -3.23
N SER A 255 15.78 0.66 -3.18
CA SER A 255 15.50 1.46 -4.38
C SER A 255 16.66 2.39 -4.78
N SER A 256 17.78 2.40 -4.03
CA SER A 256 18.87 3.37 -4.17
C SER A 256 18.38 4.82 -4.13
N GLY A 257 17.43 5.11 -3.23
CA GLY A 257 16.86 6.44 -3.00
C GLY A 257 15.80 6.90 -4.00
N SER A 258 15.40 6.05 -4.95
CA SER A 258 14.41 6.43 -5.98
C SER A 258 12.96 6.19 -5.58
N GLN A 259 12.74 5.61 -4.40
CA GLN A 259 11.42 5.43 -3.79
C GLN A 259 11.52 5.76 -2.29
N THR A 260 10.66 6.66 -1.82
CA THR A 260 10.65 7.15 -0.43
C THR A 260 9.22 7.05 0.10
N PRO A 261 8.93 6.07 0.95
CA PRO A 261 7.64 5.99 1.63
C PRO A 261 7.40 7.21 2.53
N GLU A 262 6.14 7.64 2.61
CA GLU A 262 5.73 8.79 3.42
C GLU A 262 4.64 8.38 4.42
N LEU A 263 4.58 9.09 5.56
CA LEU A 263 3.58 8.93 6.61
C LEU A 263 2.90 10.26 6.88
N GLN A 264 1.57 10.26 6.90
CA GLN A 264 0.74 11.38 7.36
C GLN A 264 -0.16 10.92 8.50
N GLY A 265 -0.43 11.80 9.47
CA GLY A 265 -1.31 11.53 10.60
C GLY A 265 -0.57 11.09 11.85
N ASP A 266 -1.25 10.28 12.68
CA ASP A 266 -0.81 9.92 14.03
C ASP A 266 0.30 8.83 13.96
N ALA A 267 1.55 9.24 14.20
CA ALA A 267 2.70 8.34 14.23
C ALA A 267 2.72 7.44 15.49
N ASP A 268 2.11 7.88 16.59
CA ASP A 268 2.07 7.13 17.84
C ASP A 268 0.96 6.08 17.88
N ARG A 269 0.14 5.99 16.83
CA ARG A 269 -0.92 4.98 16.71
C ARG A 269 -0.35 3.58 16.71
N VAL A 270 -0.69 2.78 17.71
CA VAL A 270 -0.31 1.38 17.78
C VAL A 270 -1.11 0.56 16.76
N LEU A 271 -0.40 -0.11 15.86
CA LEU A 271 -0.96 -0.96 14.81
C LEU A 271 -0.91 -2.44 15.17
N VAL A 272 0.18 -2.90 15.78
CA VAL A 272 0.38 -4.31 16.16
C VAL A 272 0.70 -4.38 17.65
N ARG A 273 0.09 -5.35 18.36
CA ARG A 273 0.37 -5.65 19.77
C ARG A 273 0.64 -7.14 19.92
N PHE A 274 1.88 -7.48 20.18
CA PHE A 274 2.28 -8.87 20.42
C PHE A 274 1.91 -9.33 21.83
N GLN A 275 1.62 -10.64 21.94
CA GLN A 275 1.32 -11.32 23.21
C GLN A 275 2.59 -11.92 23.82
#